data_7fa984bbfcaf784cffa9ced5cc4d1cf6
#
_entry.id   7fa984bbfcaf784cffa9ced5cc4d1cf6
#
_cell.length_a   1.000
_cell.length_b   1.000
_cell.length_c   1.000
_cell.angle_alpha   90.00
_cell.angle_beta   90.00
_cell.angle_gamma   90.00
#
_symmetry.space_group_name_H-M   'P 1'
#
loop_
_entity.id
_entity.type
_entity.pdbx_description
1 polymer ?
#
loop_
_entity_poly.entity_id
_entity_poly.type
_entity_poly.pdbx_seq_one_letter_code
_entity_poly.pdbx_strand_id
1 'polypeptide(L)'
;MKFNRFNTVIFIGFLAIVGVIIMQLFLLNQAYIFEKKDMEDKIHFALQDVVEKIYRDNKSELPITNQIKKVSENYFIVNVNDVFENRILEQYLKLEFEKVKLELDFEYAIYDCSSDEMVYGNYISINGKSEKFCEDCFSKNSDLTYYFAVRFPHIEQTYFKSLSQYWIFTGVLFLVLIIYVYSVFLMLQQKRYTDLQKDFINNMTHEFKTPLASILIASNYANTQKEIVDNPRLSKYMQIIINQSNKLNQQIE
;
A
#
# COMPACT_ATOMS: atom_id res chain seq x y z
N MET A 1 19.98 -29.14 -1.71
CA MET A 1 19.22 -28.43 -2.77
C MET A 1 20.17 -27.50 -3.50
N LYS A 2 20.55 -27.77 -4.76
CA LYS A 2 21.28 -26.80 -5.57
C LYS A 2 20.27 -25.69 -5.94
N PHE A 3 20.36 -24.55 -5.29
CA PHE A 3 19.59 -23.36 -5.67
C PHE A 3 19.99 -23.01 -7.11
N ASN A 4 19.07 -23.24 -8.03
CA ASN A 4 19.28 -22.89 -9.42
C ASN A 4 19.31 -21.36 -9.49
N ARG A 5 20.29 -20.74 -10.15
CA ARG A 5 20.45 -19.26 -10.25
C ARG A 5 19.13 -18.56 -10.54
N PHE A 6 18.28 -19.19 -11.32
CA PHE A 6 16.93 -18.73 -11.64
C PHE A 6 16.01 -18.58 -10.41
N ASN A 7 15.92 -19.61 -9.56
CA ASN A 7 15.10 -19.58 -8.36
C ASN A 7 15.62 -18.55 -7.33
N THR A 8 16.95 -18.34 -7.30
CA THR A 8 17.58 -17.33 -6.43
C THR A 8 17.16 -15.91 -6.83
N VAL A 9 17.12 -15.59 -8.14
CA VAL A 9 16.69 -14.27 -8.63
C VAL A 9 15.23 -14.00 -8.29
N ILE A 10 14.35 -14.99 -8.52
CA ILE A 10 12.92 -14.85 -8.15
C ILE A 10 12.76 -14.65 -6.66
N PHE A 11 13.48 -15.40 -5.82
CA PHE A 11 13.42 -15.31 -4.37
C PHE A 11 13.90 -13.94 -3.86
N ILE A 12 15.00 -13.42 -4.39
CA ILE A 12 15.52 -12.09 -4.03
C ILE A 12 14.51 -11.01 -4.43
N GLY A 13 13.94 -11.09 -5.63
CA GLY A 13 12.90 -10.15 -6.09
C GLY A 13 11.66 -10.18 -5.20
N PHE A 14 11.21 -11.38 -4.81
CA PHE A 14 10.10 -11.53 -3.86
C PHE A 14 10.42 -10.90 -2.50
N LEU A 15 11.61 -11.16 -1.95
CA LEU A 15 12.03 -10.60 -0.66
C LEU A 15 12.10 -9.06 -0.72
N ALA A 16 12.60 -8.50 -1.82
CA ALA A 16 12.66 -7.06 -2.02
C ALA A 16 11.25 -6.44 -2.03
N ILE A 17 10.29 -7.04 -2.73
CA ILE A 17 8.90 -6.55 -2.75
C ILE A 17 8.26 -6.63 -1.38
N VAL A 18 8.43 -7.73 -0.65
CA VAL A 18 7.93 -7.87 0.73
C VAL A 18 8.51 -6.77 1.63
N GLY A 19 9.81 -6.50 1.51
CA GLY A 19 10.47 -5.41 2.25
C GLY A 19 9.87 -4.03 1.93
N VAL A 20 9.59 -3.74 0.67
CA VAL A 20 8.97 -2.48 0.25
C VAL A 20 7.54 -2.36 0.76
N ILE A 21 6.75 -3.45 0.74
CA ILE A 21 5.38 -3.46 1.29
C ILE A 21 5.40 -3.16 2.79
N ILE A 22 6.28 -3.81 3.55
CA ILE A 22 6.42 -3.58 5.00
C ILE A 22 6.80 -2.12 5.27
N MET A 23 7.76 -1.58 4.51
CA MET A 23 8.17 -0.17 4.63
C MET A 23 7.02 0.78 4.31
N GLN A 24 6.22 0.50 3.28
CA GLN A 24 5.07 1.31 2.91
C GLN A 24 3.99 1.34 4.00
N LEU A 25 3.67 0.17 4.59
CA LEU A 25 2.72 0.09 5.69
C LEU A 25 3.22 0.84 6.92
N PHE A 26 4.52 0.76 7.21
CA PHE A 26 5.13 1.52 8.30
C PHE A 26 5.02 3.02 8.08
N LEU A 27 5.37 3.51 6.88
CA LEU A 27 5.27 4.95 6.54
C LEU A 27 3.82 5.45 6.58
N LEU A 28 2.86 4.67 6.10
CA LEU A 28 1.44 5.03 6.16
C LEU A 28 0.96 5.16 7.61
N ASN A 29 1.35 4.22 8.47
CA ASN A 29 1.02 4.27 9.90
C ASN A 29 1.64 5.48 10.59
N GLN A 30 2.90 5.81 10.29
CA GLN A 30 3.57 6.99 10.83
C GLN A 30 2.91 8.29 10.37
N ALA A 31 2.53 8.37 9.11
CA ALA A 31 1.81 9.51 8.56
C ALA A 31 0.45 9.70 9.24
N TYR A 32 -0.29 8.62 9.46
CA TYR A 32 -1.58 8.66 10.17
C TYR A 32 -1.43 9.17 11.61
N ILE A 33 -0.44 8.66 12.35
CA ILE A 33 -0.17 9.11 13.73
C ILE A 33 0.24 10.58 13.75
N PHE A 34 1.06 11.02 12.80
CA PHE A 34 1.50 12.40 12.69
C PHE A 34 0.32 13.35 12.42
N GLU A 35 -0.51 13.06 11.43
CA GLU A 35 -1.69 13.87 11.09
C GLU A 35 -2.68 13.98 12.27
N LYS A 36 -2.90 12.85 12.96
CA LYS A 36 -3.75 12.81 14.14
C LYS A 36 -3.22 13.72 15.24
N LYS A 37 -1.92 13.67 15.51
CA LYS A 37 -1.28 14.49 16.54
C LYS A 37 -1.26 15.98 16.15
N ASP A 38 -0.94 16.30 14.91
CA ASP A 38 -0.95 17.68 14.40
C ASP A 38 -2.34 18.31 14.53
N MET A 39 -3.39 17.55 14.20
CA MET A 39 -4.77 17.99 14.35
C MET A 39 -5.15 18.20 15.82
N GLU A 40 -4.76 17.29 16.70
CA GLU A 40 -4.99 17.41 18.15
C GLU A 40 -4.29 18.65 18.72
N ASP A 41 -3.04 18.88 18.35
CA ASP A 41 -2.28 20.04 18.79
C ASP A 41 -2.93 21.34 18.30
N LYS A 42 -3.38 21.41 17.03
CA LYS A 42 -4.11 22.56 16.49
C LYS A 42 -5.40 22.84 17.24
N ILE A 43 -6.21 21.81 17.53
CA ILE A 43 -7.44 21.96 18.31
C ILE A 43 -7.11 22.46 19.70
N HIS A 44 -6.11 21.88 20.35
CA HIS A 44 -5.72 22.25 21.70
C HIS A 44 -5.28 23.71 21.79
N PHE A 45 -4.39 24.17 20.90
CA PHE A 45 -3.93 25.55 20.84
C PHE A 45 -5.06 26.53 20.55
N ALA A 46 -5.94 26.20 19.58
CA ALA A 46 -7.08 27.06 19.28
C ALA A 46 -8.05 27.19 20.46
N LEU A 47 -8.36 26.10 21.16
CA LEU A 47 -9.19 26.11 22.34
C LEU A 47 -8.54 26.90 23.50
N GLN A 48 -7.21 26.81 23.65
CA GLN A 48 -6.46 27.58 24.62
C GLN A 48 -6.52 29.08 24.34
N ASP A 49 -6.38 29.49 23.06
CA ASP A 49 -6.51 30.89 22.65
C ASP A 49 -7.92 31.42 22.89
N VAL A 50 -8.97 30.57 22.70
CA VAL A 50 -10.37 30.93 23.03
C VAL A 50 -10.52 31.20 24.51
N VAL A 51 -10.01 30.32 25.38
CA VAL A 51 -10.07 30.49 26.82
C VAL A 51 -9.34 31.77 27.23
N GLU A 52 -8.14 32.01 26.75
CA GLU A 52 -7.34 33.22 27.06
C GLU A 52 -8.13 34.50 26.70
N LYS A 53 -8.83 34.51 25.56
CA LYS A 53 -9.65 35.66 25.15
C LYS A 53 -10.82 35.89 26.10
N ILE A 54 -11.53 34.82 26.50
CA ILE A 54 -12.64 34.93 27.45
C ILE A 54 -12.15 35.54 28.77
N TYR A 55 -11.05 35.05 29.34
CA TYR A 55 -10.47 35.61 30.56
C TYR A 55 -10.02 37.06 30.41
N ARG A 56 -9.44 37.41 29.26
CA ARG A 56 -9.01 38.78 28.96
C ARG A 56 -10.20 39.75 28.92
N ASP A 57 -11.30 39.35 28.30
CA ASP A 57 -12.53 40.19 28.20
C ASP A 57 -13.17 40.37 29.57
N ASN A 58 -13.17 39.32 30.39
CA ASN A 58 -13.69 39.35 31.75
C ASN A 58 -12.75 40.05 32.75
N LYS A 59 -11.51 40.41 32.31
CA LYS A 59 -10.44 40.95 33.18
C LYS A 59 -10.11 40.03 34.36
N SER A 60 -10.27 38.76 34.20
CA SER A 60 -10.01 37.71 35.19
C SER A 60 -8.60 37.15 34.97
N GLU A 61 -7.97 36.61 36.03
CA GLU A 61 -6.66 35.96 35.93
C GLU A 61 -6.80 34.58 35.34
N LEU A 62 -5.95 34.25 34.36
CA LEU A 62 -5.90 32.95 33.72
C LEU A 62 -5.40 31.89 34.72
N PRO A 63 -6.12 30.79 34.98
CA PRO A 63 -5.66 29.73 35.86
C PRO A 63 -4.42 29.04 35.30
N ILE A 64 -3.52 28.63 36.19
CA ILE A 64 -2.25 27.93 35.82
C ILE A 64 -2.52 26.47 35.37
N THR A 65 -3.70 25.94 35.68
CA THR A 65 -4.08 24.55 35.37
C THR A 65 -4.49 24.38 33.92
N ASN A 66 -4.25 23.20 33.33
CA ASN A 66 -4.76 22.86 32.01
C ASN A 66 -6.28 22.78 32.02
N GLN A 67 -6.93 23.70 31.30
CA GLN A 67 -8.38 23.82 31.22
C GLN A 67 -9.02 22.91 30.18
N ILE A 68 -8.23 22.37 29.28
CA ILE A 68 -8.69 21.57 28.14
C ILE A 68 -8.49 20.10 28.45
N LYS A 69 -9.58 19.34 28.51
CA LYS A 69 -9.56 17.89 28.71
C LYS A 69 -10.04 17.20 27.45
N LYS A 70 -9.18 16.43 26.81
CA LYS A 70 -9.58 15.53 25.74
C LYS A 70 -10.27 14.31 26.35
N VAL A 71 -11.53 14.08 25.97
CA VAL A 71 -12.35 12.95 26.43
C VAL A 71 -12.30 11.81 25.42
N SER A 72 -12.37 12.14 24.13
CA SER A 72 -12.20 11.19 23.03
C SER A 72 -11.47 11.85 21.86
N GLU A 73 -11.26 11.13 20.77
CA GLU A 73 -10.55 11.65 19.60
C GLU A 73 -11.23 12.87 18.96
N ASN A 74 -12.53 12.94 19.09
CA ASN A 74 -13.36 13.98 18.50
C ASN A 74 -14.08 14.85 19.53
N TYR A 75 -13.80 14.71 20.84
CA TYR A 75 -14.56 15.38 21.90
C TYR A 75 -13.63 15.97 22.95
N PHE A 76 -13.77 17.29 23.17
CA PHE A 76 -12.97 18.09 24.09
C PHE A 76 -13.90 18.83 25.07
N ILE A 77 -13.55 18.84 26.34
CA ILE A 77 -14.19 19.63 27.38
C ILE A 77 -13.23 20.74 27.81
N VAL A 78 -13.73 21.96 27.84
CA VAL A 78 -12.98 23.16 28.18
C VAL A 78 -13.58 23.79 29.43
N ASN A 79 -12.86 23.71 30.54
CA ASN A 79 -13.26 24.30 31.81
C ASN A 79 -12.89 25.78 31.81
N VAL A 80 -13.88 26.67 31.79
CA VAL A 80 -13.63 28.11 31.80
C VAL A 80 -13.75 28.65 33.23
N ASN A 81 -14.66 28.09 34.06
CA ASN A 81 -14.92 28.51 35.42
C ASN A 81 -15.16 30.05 35.57
N ASP A 82 -15.66 30.66 34.51
CA ASP A 82 -16.01 32.07 34.41
C ASP A 82 -17.22 32.23 33.49
N VAL A 83 -17.94 33.34 33.58
CA VAL A 83 -19.17 33.58 32.80
C VAL A 83 -18.79 34.06 31.40
N PHE A 84 -19.44 33.50 30.37
CA PHE A 84 -19.26 33.92 28.99
C PHE A 84 -20.59 33.88 28.21
N GLU A 85 -20.71 34.74 27.20
CA GLU A 85 -21.88 34.77 26.32
C GLU A 85 -21.74 33.80 25.15
N ASN A 86 -22.85 33.13 24.80
CA ASN A 86 -22.91 32.15 23.71
C ASN A 86 -22.39 32.71 22.38
N ARG A 87 -22.73 33.96 22.04
CA ARG A 87 -22.32 34.61 20.78
C ARG A 87 -20.85 34.89 20.74
N ILE A 88 -20.26 35.29 21.86
CA ILE A 88 -18.84 35.59 21.98
C ILE A 88 -18.03 34.28 21.84
N LEU A 89 -18.46 33.23 22.53
CA LEU A 89 -17.83 31.91 22.42
C LEU A 89 -17.83 31.40 20.97
N GLU A 90 -18.99 31.45 20.28
CA GLU A 90 -19.11 31.02 18.90
C GLU A 90 -18.17 31.81 17.96
N GLN A 91 -18.09 33.11 18.15
CA GLN A 91 -17.22 33.97 17.38
C GLN A 91 -15.72 33.63 17.61
N TYR A 92 -15.35 33.40 18.87
CA TYR A 92 -13.95 33.01 19.19
C TYR A 92 -13.58 31.64 18.65
N LEU A 93 -14.48 30.64 18.79
CA LEU A 93 -14.26 29.33 18.21
C LEU A 93 -14.04 29.40 16.69
N LYS A 94 -14.90 30.13 15.98
CA LYS A 94 -14.75 30.32 14.51
C LYS A 94 -13.43 30.98 14.17
N LEU A 95 -13.09 32.08 14.85
CA LEU A 95 -11.87 32.85 14.59
C LEU A 95 -10.59 32.05 14.85
N GLU A 96 -10.52 31.34 15.99
CA GLU A 96 -9.30 30.60 16.34
C GLU A 96 -9.15 29.32 15.52
N PHE A 97 -10.24 28.64 15.15
CA PHE A 97 -10.17 27.50 14.25
C PHE A 97 -9.76 27.90 12.83
N GLU A 98 -10.26 29.03 12.32
CA GLU A 98 -9.84 29.57 11.03
C GLU A 98 -8.34 29.95 11.03
N LYS A 99 -7.85 30.57 12.10
CA LYS A 99 -6.47 31.00 12.27
C LYS A 99 -5.47 29.82 12.21
N VAL A 100 -5.83 28.68 12.81
CA VAL A 100 -5.04 27.45 12.74
C VAL A 100 -5.35 26.61 11.49
N LYS A 101 -6.18 27.12 10.55
CA LYS A 101 -6.63 26.44 9.33
C LYS A 101 -7.32 25.11 9.60
N LEU A 102 -8.14 25.08 10.64
CA LEU A 102 -8.94 23.93 10.99
C LEU A 102 -10.27 24.00 10.22
N GLU A 103 -10.29 23.45 9.01
CA GLU A 103 -11.48 23.43 8.12
C GLU A 103 -12.40 22.24 8.47
N LEU A 104 -12.86 22.17 9.71
CA LEU A 104 -13.71 21.10 10.22
C LEU A 104 -15.05 21.65 10.70
N ASP A 105 -16.13 20.96 10.36
CA ASP A 105 -17.41 21.18 10.99
C ASP A 105 -17.33 20.78 12.46
N PHE A 106 -17.90 21.58 13.35
CA PHE A 106 -17.88 21.31 14.78
C PHE A 106 -19.20 21.62 15.42
N GLU A 107 -19.45 20.93 16.53
CA GLU A 107 -20.55 21.17 17.43
C GLU A 107 -19.99 21.67 18.75
N TYR A 108 -20.71 22.56 19.42
CA TYR A 108 -20.36 22.95 20.77
C TYR A 108 -21.60 22.99 21.65
N ALA A 109 -21.39 22.72 22.93
CA ALA A 109 -22.43 22.78 23.96
C ALA A 109 -21.89 23.53 25.18
N ILE A 110 -22.73 24.35 25.79
CA ILE A 110 -22.42 25.15 26.98
C ILE A 110 -23.21 24.59 28.16
N TYR A 111 -22.49 24.40 29.26
CA TYR A 111 -23.04 23.89 30.51
C TYR A 111 -22.86 24.91 31.64
N ASP A 112 -23.94 25.11 32.40
CA ASP A 112 -23.98 25.92 33.61
C ASP A 112 -24.51 25.05 34.75
N CYS A 113 -23.74 24.93 35.81
CA CYS A 113 -24.11 24.14 36.99
C CYS A 113 -25.33 24.69 37.75
N SER A 114 -25.72 25.94 37.52
CA SER A 114 -26.89 26.55 38.17
C SER A 114 -28.21 25.96 37.69
N SER A 115 -28.27 25.46 36.44
CA SER A 115 -29.47 24.92 35.81
C SER A 115 -29.51 23.40 35.72
N ASP A 116 -28.42 22.73 36.05
CA ASP A 116 -28.23 21.27 35.95
C ASP A 116 -28.46 20.67 34.53
N GLU A 117 -28.60 21.52 33.52
CA GLU A 117 -28.93 21.17 32.13
C GLU A 117 -27.95 21.86 31.15
N MET A 118 -27.92 21.36 29.90
CA MET A 118 -27.28 22.04 28.78
C MET A 118 -28.02 23.37 28.52
N VAL A 119 -27.31 24.48 28.66
CA VAL A 119 -27.89 25.81 28.46
C VAL A 119 -28.05 26.13 26.98
N TYR A 120 -27.10 25.69 26.15
CA TYR A 120 -27.10 25.99 24.74
C TYR A 120 -26.21 24.99 23.97
N GLY A 121 -26.62 24.63 22.76
CA GLY A 121 -25.82 23.84 21.83
C GLY A 121 -26.06 24.24 20.38
N ASN A 122 -25.04 24.19 19.55
CA ASN A 122 -25.16 24.54 18.16
C ASN A 122 -24.16 23.74 17.29
N TYR A 123 -24.54 23.51 16.02
CA TYR A 123 -23.71 22.90 14.98
C TYR A 123 -23.24 23.99 14.02
N ILE A 124 -21.95 24.08 13.80
CA ILE A 124 -21.31 25.02 12.91
C ILE A 124 -20.71 24.27 11.72
N SER A 125 -21.25 24.54 10.53
CA SER A 125 -20.71 24.02 9.28
C SER A 125 -19.82 25.04 8.60
N ILE A 126 -18.60 24.63 8.26
CA ILE A 126 -17.70 25.42 7.44
C ILE A 126 -17.98 25.18 5.94
N ASN A 127 -18.42 23.98 5.60
CA ASN A 127 -18.67 23.56 4.21
C ASN A 127 -20.12 23.78 3.74
N GLY A 128 -20.96 24.48 4.52
CA GLY A 128 -22.33 24.82 4.17
C GLY A 128 -23.33 23.65 4.21
N LYS A 129 -22.94 22.48 4.72
CA LYS A 129 -23.85 21.36 4.97
C LYS A 129 -24.49 21.55 6.35
N SER A 130 -25.79 21.85 6.38
CA SER A 130 -26.53 21.93 7.64
C SER A 130 -26.81 20.52 8.15
N GLU A 131 -26.13 20.10 9.20
CA GLU A 131 -26.48 18.93 9.98
C GLU A 131 -27.24 19.36 11.27
N LYS A 132 -27.99 18.43 11.85
CA LYS A 132 -28.67 18.71 13.10
C LYS A 132 -27.68 18.52 14.25
N PHE A 133 -27.71 19.45 15.20
CA PHE A 133 -26.99 19.34 16.45
C PHE A 133 -27.38 18.05 17.19
N CYS A 134 -26.37 17.29 17.64
CA CYS A 134 -26.59 16.05 18.38
C CYS A 134 -26.50 16.27 19.89
N GLU A 135 -27.66 16.52 20.52
CA GLU A 135 -27.73 16.73 21.97
C GLU A 135 -27.23 15.54 22.77
N ASP A 136 -27.65 14.32 22.41
CA ASP A 136 -27.25 13.07 23.08
C ASP A 136 -25.76 12.74 22.95
N CYS A 137 -25.04 13.43 22.05
CA CYS A 137 -23.62 13.22 21.83
C CYS A 137 -22.71 13.92 22.85
N PHE A 138 -23.29 14.74 23.72
CA PHE A 138 -22.57 15.47 24.74
C PHE A 138 -22.86 14.89 26.12
N SER A 139 -21.82 14.50 26.84
CA SER A 139 -21.92 13.98 28.21
C SER A 139 -21.70 15.08 29.22
N LYS A 140 -22.59 15.15 30.23
CA LYS A 140 -22.43 16.05 31.36
C LYS A 140 -21.22 15.64 32.22
N ASN A 141 -20.50 16.66 32.70
CA ASN A 141 -19.42 16.47 33.67
C ASN A 141 -19.82 17.19 34.98
N SER A 142 -20.16 16.40 36.00
CA SER A 142 -20.63 16.90 37.32
C SER A 142 -19.52 17.60 38.12
N ASP A 143 -18.26 17.45 37.74
CA ASP A 143 -17.14 18.02 38.49
C ASP A 143 -16.79 19.46 38.07
N LEU A 144 -17.47 20.00 37.04
CA LEU A 144 -17.17 21.30 36.46
C LEU A 144 -18.37 22.24 36.61
N THR A 145 -18.11 23.52 36.92
CA THR A 145 -19.16 24.52 37.19
C THR A 145 -19.58 25.25 35.91
N TYR A 146 -18.66 25.91 35.23
CA TYR A 146 -18.87 26.58 33.94
C TYR A 146 -17.90 26.04 32.93
N TYR A 147 -18.41 25.33 31.92
CA TYR A 147 -17.59 24.76 30.89
C TYR A 147 -18.34 24.71 29.56
N PHE A 148 -17.59 24.60 28.49
CA PHE A 148 -18.14 24.24 27.20
C PHE A 148 -17.47 22.98 26.68
N ALA A 149 -18.16 22.27 25.82
CA ALA A 149 -17.63 21.10 25.14
C ALA A 149 -17.64 21.33 23.63
N VAL A 150 -16.64 20.83 22.95
CA VAL A 150 -16.54 20.90 21.50
C VAL A 150 -16.37 19.50 20.95
N ARG A 151 -17.15 19.17 19.91
CA ARG A 151 -17.11 17.89 19.22
C ARG A 151 -16.90 18.10 17.72
N PHE A 152 -16.11 17.26 17.12
CA PHE A 152 -15.81 17.26 15.69
C PHE A 152 -16.35 15.98 15.03
N PRO A 153 -17.60 15.97 14.50
CA PRO A 153 -18.26 14.75 14.04
C PRO A 153 -17.49 14.01 12.93
N HIS A 154 -16.78 14.73 12.07
CA HIS A 154 -16.16 14.21 10.86
C HIS A 154 -14.62 14.26 10.87
N ILE A 155 -14.01 14.35 12.04
CA ILE A 155 -12.55 14.47 12.17
C ILE A 155 -11.80 13.29 11.51
N GLU A 156 -12.32 12.06 11.59
CA GLU A 156 -11.72 10.88 11.00
C GLU A 156 -11.65 10.95 9.46
N GLN A 157 -12.69 11.49 8.82
CA GLN A 157 -12.73 11.65 7.37
C GLN A 157 -11.64 12.60 6.89
N THR A 158 -11.29 13.59 7.69
CA THR A 158 -10.23 14.54 7.39
C THR A 158 -8.86 13.91 7.46
N TYR A 159 -8.62 13.00 8.39
CA TYR A 159 -7.37 12.23 8.42
C TYR A 159 -7.17 11.44 7.12
N PHE A 160 -8.22 10.76 6.65
CA PHE A 160 -8.16 10.00 5.38
C PHE A 160 -7.91 10.92 4.17
N LYS A 161 -8.50 12.12 4.15
CA LYS A 161 -8.29 13.08 3.06
C LYS A 161 -6.86 13.63 3.06
N SER A 162 -6.30 13.92 4.21
CA SER A 162 -4.91 14.37 4.36
C SER A 162 -3.90 13.31 3.87
N LEU A 163 -4.23 12.03 4.05
CA LEU A 163 -3.42 10.91 3.57
C LEU A 163 -3.53 10.65 2.05
N SER A 164 -4.24 11.49 1.28
CA SER A 164 -4.47 11.28 -0.16
C SER A 164 -3.18 11.13 -0.98
N GLN A 165 -2.11 11.82 -0.63
CA GLN A 165 -0.81 11.69 -1.28
C GLN A 165 -0.20 10.28 -1.12
N TYR A 166 -0.39 9.65 0.03
CA TYR A 166 0.11 8.30 0.30
C TYR A 166 -0.62 7.22 -0.50
N TRP A 167 -1.89 7.45 -0.87
CA TRP A 167 -2.64 6.54 -1.74
C TRP A 167 -2.07 6.46 -3.14
N ILE A 168 -1.51 7.58 -3.67
CA ILE A 168 -0.84 7.60 -4.97
C ILE A 168 0.39 6.68 -4.93
N PHE A 169 1.22 6.81 -3.91
CA PHE A 169 2.40 5.93 -3.74
C PHE A 169 2.01 4.47 -3.60
N THR A 170 0.95 4.17 -2.86
CA THR A 170 0.42 2.81 -2.71
C THR A 170 -0.07 2.26 -4.06
N GLY A 171 -0.74 3.08 -4.88
CA GLY A 171 -1.17 2.71 -6.23
C GLY A 171 -0.01 2.38 -7.16
N VAL A 172 1.05 3.20 -7.15
CA VAL A 172 2.27 2.95 -7.93
C VAL A 172 2.94 1.64 -7.50
N LEU A 173 3.04 1.39 -6.20
CA LEU A 173 3.62 0.16 -5.66
C LEU A 173 2.82 -1.08 -6.09
N PHE A 174 1.49 -0.99 -6.07
CA PHE A 174 0.62 -2.06 -6.54
C PHE A 174 0.82 -2.36 -8.04
N LEU A 175 1.00 -1.32 -8.86
CA LEU A 175 1.31 -1.46 -10.28
C LEU A 175 2.65 -2.18 -10.48
N VAL A 176 3.69 -1.81 -9.74
CA VAL A 176 5.01 -2.47 -9.77
C VAL A 176 4.88 -3.96 -9.39
N LEU A 177 4.06 -4.28 -8.40
CA LEU A 177 3.82 -5.66 -7.99
C LEU A 177 3.14 -6.48 -9.11
N ILE A 178 2.16 -5.90 -9.80
CA ILE A 178 1.51 -6.55 -10.95
C ILE A 178 2.54 -6.84 -12.06
N ILE A 179 3.37 -5.85 -12.39
CA ILE A 179 4.43 -6.02 -13.42
C ILE A 179 5.41 -7.12 -13.01
N TYR A 180 5.81 -7.18 -11.74
CA TYR A 180 6.70 -8.21 -11.23
C TYR A 180 6.07 -9.61 -11.36
N VAL A 181 4.83 -9.80 -10.91
CA VAL A 181 4.13 -11.09 -11.00
C VAL A 181 4.01 -11.53 -12.47
N TYR A 182 3.66 -10.60 -13.36
CA TYR A 182 3.59 -10.87 -14.80
C TYR A 182 4.96 -11.26 -15.38
N SER A 183 6.02 -10.55 -14.99
CA SER A 183 7.40 -10.87 -15.41
C SER A 183 7.84 -12.26 -14.95
N VAL A 184 7.55 -12.62 -13.70
CA VAL A 184 7.84 -13.97 -13.18
C VAL A 184 7.05 -15.04 -13.94
N PHE A 185 5.79 -14.79 -14.26
CA PHE A 185 4.97 -15.70 -15.07
C PHE A 185 5.58 -15.93 -16.46
N LEU A 186 5.98 -14.87 -17.16
CA LEU A 186 6.63 -14.98 -18.47
C LEU A 186 7.96 -15.75 -18.38
N MET A 187 8.76 -15.49 -17.36
CA MET A 187 10.01 -16.20 -17.12
C MET A 187 9.82 -17.70 -16.90
N LEU A 188 8.82 -18.09 -16.13
CA LEU A 188 8.48 -19.49 -15.89
C LEU A 188 7.99 -20.18 -17.17
N GLN A 189 7.18 -19.48 -17.96
CA GLN A 189 6.72 -19.98 -19.26
C GLN A 189 7.89 -20.19 -20.23
N GLN A 190 8.78 -19.21 -20.34
CA GLN A 190 9.96 -19.31 -21.20
C GLN A 190 10.88 -20.46 -20.78
N LYS A 191 11.09 -20.64 -19.47
CA LYS A 191 11.87 -21.79 -18.97
C LYS A 191 11.23 -23.10 -19.39
N ARG A 192 9.92 -23.25 -19.23
CA ARG A 192 9.18 -24.46 -19.65
C ARG A 192 9.35 -24.76 -21.14
N TYR A 193 9.26 -23.74 -21.98
CA TYR A 193 9.50 -23.91 -23.42
C TYR A 193 10.94 -24.35 -23.73
N THR A 194 11.91 -23.77 -23.06
CA THR A 194 13.32 -24.15 -23.22
C THR A 194 13.58 -25.59 -22.79
N ASP A 195 13.00 -26.03 -21.67
CA ASP A 195 13.12 -27.40 -21.19
C ASP A 195 12.47 -28.39 -22.18
N LEU A 196 11.25 -28.10 -22.66
CA LEU A 196 10.57 -28.91 -23.69
C LEU A 196 11.39 -29.00 -24.99
N GLN A 197 11.94 -27.88 -25.43
CA GLN A 197 12.78 -27.87 -26.65
C GLN A 197 14.05 -28.71 -26.47
N LYS A 198 14.69 -28.65 -25.31
CA LYS A 198 15.85 -29.45 -24.97
C LYS A 198 15.52 -30.94 -24.94
N ASP A 199 14.41 -31.31 -24.29
CA ASP A 199 13.96 -32.71 -24.23
C ASP A 199 13.59 -33.23 -25.61
N PHE A 200 12.94 -32.41 -26.46
CA PHE A 200 12.65 -32.76 -27.84
C PHE A 200 13.92 -33.00 -28.65
N ILE A 201 14.89 -32.10 -28.57
CA ILE A 201 16.18 -32.25 -29.28
C ILE A 201 16.90 -33.51 -28.80
N ASN A 202 16.98 -33.75 -27.49
CA ASN A 202 17.66 -34.93 -26.95
C ASN A 202 16.98 -36.24 -27.44
N ASN A 203 15.64 -36.28 -27.38
CA ASN A 203 14.89 -37.46 -27.83
C ASN A 203 15.05 -37.68 -29.34
N MET A 204 14.95 -36.62 -30.15
CA MET A 204 15.17 -36.72 -31.60
C MET A 204 16.60 -37.17 -31.93
N THR A 205 17.60 -36.65 -31.24
CA THR A 205 19.00 -37.10 -31.39
C THR A 205 19.12 -38.61 -31.17
N HIS A 206 18.51 -39.11 -30.09
CA HIS A 206 18.57 -40.56 -29.78
C HIS A 206 17.81 -41.38 -30.82
N GLU A 207 16.59 -40.94 -31.21
CA GLU A 207 15.77 -41.65 -32.21
C GLU A 207 16.40 -41.65 -33.62
N PHE A 208 17.21 -40.65 -33.98
CA PHE A 208 17.94 -40.64 -35.25
C PHE A 208 19.24 -41.42 -35.18
N LYS A 209 19.93 -41.48 -34.04
CA LYS A 209 21.20 -42.20 -33.90
C LYS A 209 21.06 -43.70 -34.15
N THR A 210 19.98 -44.31 -33.70
CA THR A 210 19.72 -45.75 -33.87
C THR A 210 19.56 -46.18 -35.32
N PRO A 211 18.65 -45.62 -36.16
CA PRO A 211 18.50 -45.99 -37.57
C PRO A 211 19.75 -45.64 -38.38
N LEU A 212 20.42 -44.52 -38.05
CA LEU A 212 21.63 -44.11 -38.73
C LEU A 212 22.80 -45.09 -38.52
N ALA A 213 22.95 -45.59 -37.27
CA ALA A 213 23.90 -46.65 -36.97
C ALA A 213 23.61 -47.94 -37.75
N SER A 214 22.32 -48.31 -37.86
CA SER A 214 21.92 -49.48 -38.66
C SER A 214 22.24 -49.32 -40.15
N ILE A 215 22.01 -48.11 -40.72
CA ILE A 215 22.35 -47.81 -42.12
C ILE A 215 23.86 -47.89 -42.31
N LEU A 216 24.67 -47.34 -41.41
CA LEU A 216 26.11 -47.39 -41.46
C LEU A 216 26.65 -48.83 -41.42
N ILE A 217 26.13 -49.65 -40.49
CA ILE A 217 26.53 -51.06 -40.38
C ILE A 217 26.19 -51.82 -41.65
N ALA A 218 24.95 -51.68 -42.15
CA ALA A 218 24.49 -52.35 -43.36
C ALA A 218 25.31 -51.89 -44.60
N SER A 219 25.57 -50.60 -44.73
CA SER A 219 26.32 -50.03 -45.86
C SER A 219 27.81 -50.46 -45.85
N ASN A 220 28.43 -50.47 -44.67
CA ASN A 220 29.76 -50.94 -44.50
C ASN A 220 29.90 -52.44 -44.84
N TYR A 221 28.94 -53.27 -44.38
CA TYR A 221 28.89 -54.68 -44.70
C TYR A 221 28.69 -54.89 -46.21
N ALA A 222 27.74 -54.21 -46.83
CA ALA A 222 27.48 -54.28 -48.26
C ALA A 222 28.73 -53.88 -49.06
N ASN A 223 29.46 -52.86 -48.64
CA ASN A 223 30.71 -52.42 -49.32
C ASN A 223 31.83 -53.43 -49.30
N THR A 224 31.74 -54.49 -48.47
CA THR A 224 32.73 -55.62 -48.43
C THR A 224 32.32 -56.79 -49.35
N GLN A 225 31.13 -56.80 -49.91
CA GLN A 225 30.66 -57.88 -50.75
C GLN A 225 31.26 -57.82 -52.12
N LYS A 226 31.65 -58.99 -52.68
CA LYS A 226 32.39 -59.14 -53.95
C LYS A 226 31.60 -58.51 -55.12
N GLU A 227 30.28 -58.65 -55.18
CA GLU A 227 29.41 -58.09 -56.19
C GLU A 227 29.46 -56.55 -56.23
N ILE A 228 29.71 -55.90 -55.12
CA ILE A 228 29.82 -54.43 -55.02
C ILE A 228 31.20 -53.96 -55.27
N VAL A 229 32.21 -54.70 -54.78
CA VAL A 229 33.64 -54.38 -54.98
C VAL A 229 34.02 -54.47 -56.44
N ASP A 230 33.55 -55.52 -57.18
CA ASP A 230 33.82 -55.75 -58.57
C ASP A 230 33.04 -54.81 -59.51
N ASN A 231 32.12 -54.06 -59.02
CA ASN A 231 31.29 -53.08 -59.80
C ASN A 231 31.65 -51.65 -59.42
N PRO A 232 32.42 -50.89 -60.22
CA PRO A 232 32.81 -49.51 -59.85
C PRO A 232 31.69 -48.52 -59.62
N ARG A 233 30.57 -48.74 -60.28
CA ARG A 233 29.36 -47.85 -60.07
C ARG A 233 28.71 -48.13 -58.74
N LEU A 234 28.50 -49.37 -58.33
CA LEU A 234 27.89 -49.75 -57.09
C LEU A 234 28.79 -49.36 -55.91
N SER A 235 30.09 -49.58 -56.00
CA SER A 235 31.07 -49.15 -54.99
C SER A 235 31.01 -47.65 -54.76
N LYS A 236 30.92 -46.83 -55.82
CA LYS A 236 30.82 -45.40 -55.74
C LYS A 236 29.53 -44.94 -54.97
N TYR A 237 28.40 -45.56 -55.30
CA TYR A 237 27.15 -45.25 -54.60
C TYR A 237 27.17 -45.65 -53.13
N MET A 238 27.77 -46.80 -52.81
CA MET A 238 27.94 -47.26 -51.44
C MET A 238 28.81 -46.31 -50.62
N GLN A 239 29.91 -45.83 -51.19
CA GLN A 239 30.77 -44.83 -50.57
C GLN A 239 30.01 -43.49 -50.31
N ILE A 240 29.13 -43.07 -51.22
CA ILE A 240 28.33 -41.88 -51.04
C ILE A 240 27.38 -42.07 -49.84
N ILE A 241 26.73 -43.24 -49.72
CA ILE A 241 25.84 -43.53 -48.61
C ILE A 241 26.59 -43.51 -47.29
N ILE A 242 27.75 -44.16 -47.20
CA ILE A 242 28.57 -44.18 -46.00
C ILE A 242 29.03 -42.76 -45.62
N ASN A 243 29.50 -41.98 -46.58
CA ASN A 243 29.96 -40.63 -46.34
C ASN A 243 28.83 -39.70 -45.88
N GLN A 244 27.64 -39.80 -46.50
CA GLN A 244 26.47 -38.98 -46.07
C GLN A 244 25.97 -39.41 -44.70
N SER A 245 25.92 -40.71 -44.41
CA SER A 245 25.54 -41.22 -43.10
C SER A 245 26.53 -40.79 -42.00
N ASN A 246 27.81 -40.81 -42.25
CA ASN A 246 28.82 -40.29 -41.33
C ASN A 246 28.67 -38.78 -41.11
N LYS A 247 28.40 -38.02 -42.17
CA LYS A 247 28.16 -36.59 -42.06
C LYS A 247 26.91 -36.27 -41.23
N LEU A 248 25.81 -37.03 -41.43
CA LEU A 248 24.62 -36.92 -40.60
C LEU A 248 24.91 -37.26 -39.15
N ASN A 249 25.67 -38.31 -38.88
CA ASN A 249 26.04 -38.69 -37.52
C ASN A 249 26.80 -37.57 -36.78
N GLN A 250 27.71 -36.90 -37.47
CA GLN A 250 28.47 -35.75 -36.94
C GLN A 250 27.58 -34.51 -36.71
N GLN A 251 26.48 -34.33 -37.47
CA GLN A 251 25.55 -33.21 -37.30
C GLN A 251 24.55 -33.42 -36.17
N ILE A 252 24.36 -34.68 -35.78
CA ILE A 252 23.44 -35.07 -34.70
C ILE A 252 24.16 -35.10 -33.33
N GLU A 253 25.47 -35.29 -33.29
CA GLU A 253 26.29 -35.17 -32.08
C GLU A 253 26.50 -33.72 -31.68
#